data_536d06efd57406c101ddc28355a193e9
#
_entry.id   536d06efd57406c101ddc28355a193e9
#
_cell.length_a   1.000
_cell.length_b   1.000
_cell.length_c   1.000
_cell.angle_alpha   90.00
_cell.angle_beta   90.00
_cell.angle_gamma   90.00
#
_symmetry.space_group_name_H-M   'P 1'
#
loop_
_entity.id
_entity.type
_entity.pdbx_description
1 polymer ?
#
loop_
_entity_poly.entity_id
_entity_poly.type
_entity_poly.pdbx_seq_one_letter_code
_entity_poly.pdbx_strand_id
1 'polypeptide(L)'
;MGKMLKISILVIVLAFIIVAGVYVHTNYQPTETALAYLNGTRDVNVTNVTTGLFLDGPGNDTALIFYPGAKVEYTAYLPMFTQIASEGVDCYLVDMPINFAFLGVDKADSIINESNYSHYFMCGHSLGGVMAGEYVNHSSNVDGLILICSYLEKPVNVPVLSVYGSEDTVLNMNNYNKSKSMIVNNFTEYIVAGGNHAHWGDYGEQSKDSPSHITAEDQQKQGADEIIRFIKQWP
;
A
#
# COMPACT_ATOMS: atom_id res chain seq x y z
N MET A 1 33.79 -3.47 -34.52
CA MET A 1 33.30 -4.16 -33.33
C MET A 1 33.43 -5.65 -33.53
N GLY A 2 34.23 -6.34 -32.70
CA GLY A 2 34.57 -7.77 -32.85
C GLY A 2 33.33 -8.69 -32.72
N LYS A 3 33.39 -9.86 -33.39
CA LYS A 3 32.28 -10.85 -33.37
C LYS A 3 31.89 -11.25 -31.95
N MET A 4 32.86 -11.40 -31.04
CA MET A 4 32.61 -11.72 -29.62
C MET A 4 31.81 -10.62 -28.91
N LEU A 5 32.12 -9.33 -29.16
CA LEU A 5 31.40 -8.21 -28.53
C LEU A 5 29.93 -8.17 -29.01
N LYS A 6 29.67 -8.47 -30.28
CA LYS A 6 28.29 -8.54 -30.81
C LYS A 6 27.50 -9.70 -30.15
N ILE A 7 28.14 -10.86 -29.97
CA ILE A 7 27.53 -12.01 -29.29
C ILE A 7 27.23 -11.68 -27.83
N SER A 8 28.18 -11.05 -27.11
CA SER A 8 27.96 -10.64 -25.70
C SER A 8 26.79 -9.65 -25.57
N ILE A 9 26.69 -8.66 -26.46
CA ILE A 9 25.57 -7.71 -26.47
C ILE A 9 24.24 -8.43 -26.74
N LEU A 10 24.20 -9.36 -27.69
CA LEU A 10 22.98 -10.11 -28.00
C LEU A 10 22.53 -10.96 -26.80
N VAL A 11 23.46 -11.61 -26.08
CA VAL A 11 23.15 -12.40 -24.88
C VAL A 11 22.61 -11.52 -23.77
N ILE A 12 23.19 -10.34 -23.55
CA ILE A 12 22.72 -9.38 -22.52
C ILE A 12 21.30 -8.90 -22.86
N VAL A 13 21.04 -8.55 -24.13
CA VAL A 13 19.69 -8.11 -24.57
C VAL A 13 18.67 -9.22 -24.41
N LEU A 14 19.03 -10.47 -24.78
CA LEU A 14 18.13 -11.60 -24.60
C LEU A 14 17.82 -11.89 -23.12
N ALA A 15 18.84 -11.83 -22.26
CA ALA A 15 18.67 -11.99 -20.82
C ALA A 15 17.76 -10.88 -20.25
N PHE A 16 17.94 -9.63 -20.67
CA PHE A 16 17.07 -8.51 -20.28
C PHE A 16 15.62 -8.72 -20.72
N ILE A 17 15.38 -9.18 -21.96
CA ILE A 17 14.02 -9.47 -22.46
C ILE A 17 13.37 -10.60 -21.64
N ILE A 18 14.12 -11.65 -21.30
CA ILE A 18 13.62 -12.75 -20.47
C ILE A 18 13.26 -12.23 -19.07
N VAL A 19 14.14 -11.48 -18.43
CA VAL A 19 13.90 -10.90 -17.10
C VAL A 19 12.69 -9.97 -17.12
N ALA A 20 12.58 -9.10 -18.14
CA ALA A 20 11.42 -8.22 -18.29
C ALA A 20 10.12 -9.02 -18.53
N GLY A 21 10.16 -10.06 -19.34
CA GLY A 21 9.01 -10.94 -19.57
C GLY A 21 8.57 -11.66 -18.30
N VAL A 22 9.50 -12.21 -17.53
CA VAL A 22 9.20 -12.83 -16.21
C VAL A 22 8.62 -11.79 -15.26
N TYR A 23 9.19 -10.59 -15.22
CA TYR A 23 8.71 -9.49 -14.38
C TYR A 23 7.25 -9.17 -14.72
N VAL A 24 6.92 -8.91 -15.99
CA VAL A 24 5.54 -8.60 -16.43
C VAL A 24 4.58 -9.75 -16.09
N HIS A 25 5.00 -11.00 -16.28
CA HIS A 25 4.16 -12.16 -15.99
C HIS A 25 3.93 -12.40 -14.49
N THR A 26 4.80 -11.89 -13.63
CA THR A 26 4.73 -12.10 -12.18
C THR A 26 4.15 -10.91 -11.40
N ASN A 27 3.78 -9.82 -12.07
CA ASN A 27 3.09 -8.70 -11.43
C ASN A 27 1.61 -9.02 -11.23
N TYR A 28 1.10 -8.63 -10.07
CA TYR A 28 -0.31 -8.73 -9.72
C TYR A 28 -1.06 -7.53 -10.31
N GLN A 29 -1.96 -7.82 -11.24
CA GLN A 29 -2.76 -6.81 -11.93
C GLN A 29 -4.10 -6.63 -11.22
N PRO A 30 -4.70 -5.42 -11.27
CA PRO A 30 -6.03 -5.18 -10.73
C PRO A 30 -7.08 -6.01 -11.48
N THR A 31 -8.09 -6.45 -10.77
CA THR A 31 -9.27 -7.08 -11.38
C THR A 31 -10.17 -6.04 -12.07
N GLU A 32 -11.13 -6.49 -12.87
CA GLU A 32 -12.14 -5.60 -13.45
C GLU A 32 -12.97 -4.90 -12.36
N THR A 33 -13.20 -5.56 -11.22
CA THR A 33 -13.86 -4.98 -10.05
C THR A 33 -13.08 -3.76 -9.55
N ALA A 34 -11.76 -3.88 -9.36
CA ALA A 34 -10.94 -2.74 -8.94
C ALA A 34 -10.98 -1.61 -9.98
N LEU A 35 -10.82 -1.94 -11.27
CA LEU A 35 -10.79 -0.96 -12.36
C LEU A 35 -12.11 -0.20 -12.55
N ALA A 36 -13.25 -0.78 -12.15
CA ALA A 36 -14.53 -0.10 -12.19
C ALA A 36 -14.56 1.19 -11.34
N TYR A 37 -13.75 1.24 -10.28
CA TYR A 37 -13.64 2.41 -9.40
C TYR A 37 -12.80 3.57 -9.98
N LEU A 38 -12.10 3.38 -11.12
CA LEU A 38 -11.37 4.46 -11.79
C LEU A 38 -12.26 5.63 -12.22
N ASN A 39 -13.55 5.36 -12.46
CA ASN A 39 -14.52 6.39 -12.80
C ASN A 39 -15.07 7.16 -11.58
N GLY A 40 -14.57 6.85 -10.39
CA GLY A 40 -15.09 7.36 -9.13
C GLY A 40 -16.46 6.78 -8.77
N THR A 41 -17.04 7.33 -7.72
CA THR A 41 -18.40 7.01 -7.24
C THR A 41 -19.20 8.29 -7.11
N ARG A 42 -20.42 8.21 -6.56
CA ARG A 42 -21.22 9.41 -6.28
C ARG A 42 -20.52 10.39 -5.33
N ASP A 43 -19.78 9.85 -4.35
CA ASP A 43 -19.24 10.62 -3.23
C ASP A 43 -17.72 10.74 -3.27
N VAL A 44 -17.06 10.10 -4.25
CA VAL A 44 -15.58 10.12 -4.40
C VAL A 44 -15.21 10.37 -5.86
N ASN A 45 -14.44 11.41 -6.10
CA ASN A 45 -13.86 11.71 -7.40
C ASN A 45 -12.46 11.11 -7.50
N VAL A 46 -12.16 10.39 -8.59
CA VAL A 46 -10.84 9.76 -8.81
C VAL A 46 -10.14 10.49 -9.95
N THR A 47 -8.94 11.01 -9.66
CA THR A 47 -8.15 11.76 -10.64
C THR A 47 -6.71 11.26 -10.71
N ASN A 48 -6.12 11.33 -11.90
CA ASN A 48 -4.68 11.07 -12.06
C ASN A 48 -3.88 12.27 -11.57
N VAL A 49 -2.87 12.00 -10.75
CA VAL A 49 -1.88 12.96 -10.29
C VAL A 49 -0.47 12.45 -10.63
N THR A 50 0.55 13.30 -10.52
CA THR A 50 1.94 12.94 -10.86
C THR A 50 2.44 11.72 -10.08
N THR A 51 1.94 11.52 -8.87
CA THR A 51 2.35 10.43 -7.97
C THR A 51 1.50 9.16 -8.07
N GLY A 52 0.42 9.15 -8.84
CA GLY A 52 -0.50 8.01 -8.96
C GLY A 52 -1.96 8.45 -9.09
N LEU A 53 -2.84 8.01 -8.20
CA LEU A 53 -4.25 8.40 -8.15
C LEU A 53 -4.55 9.19 -6.88
N PHE A 54 -5.39 10.19 -7.03
CA PHE A 54 -6.01 10.96 -5.95
C PHE A 54 -7.49 10.64 -5.88
N LEU A 55 -7.96 10.22 -4.72
CA LEU A 55 -9.33 9.90 -4.39
C LEU A 55 -9.86 11.02 -3.47
N ASP A 56 -10.63 11.93 -4.06
CA ASP A 56 -11.18 13.12 -3.42
C ASP A 56 -12.59 12.81 -2.89
N GLY A 57 -12.70 12.71 -1.58
CA GLY A 57 -13.94 12.45 -0.85
C GLY A 57 -14.63 13.73 -0.37
N PRO A 58 -15.62 13.61 0.54
CA PRO A 58 -16.33 14.78 1.08
C PRO A 58 -15.52 15.57 2.14
N GLY A 59 -14.34 15.09 2.54
CA GLY A 59 -13.44 15.73 3.51
C GLY A 59 -12.38 16.60 2.84
N ASN A 60 -11.63 17.37 3.62
CA ASN A 60 -10.51 18.17 3.13
C ASN A 60 -9.44 18.47 4.20
N ASP A 61 -9.54 17.86 5.37
CA ASP A 61 -8.61 18.11 6.48
C ASP A 61 -7.54 17.04 6.64
N THR A 62 -7.78 15.85 6.09
CA THR A 62 -6.92 14.68 6.31
C THR A 62 -6.59 13.97 5.01
N ALA A 63 -5.31 13.69 4.79
CA ALA A 63 -4.81 12.88 3.69
C ALA A 63 -4.22 11.56 4.19
N LEU A 64 -4.55 10.47 3.49
CA LEU A 64 -3.97 9.14 3.65
C LEU A 64 -3.13 8.80 2.42
N ILE A 65 -1.82 8.65 2.59
CA ILE A 65 -0.88 8.34 1.52
C ILE A 65 -0.54 6.85 1.58
N PHE A 66 -0.89 6.12 0.53
CA PHE A 66 -0.77 4.67 0.50
C PHE A 66 0.34 4.15 -0.43
N TYR A 67 1.17 3.25 0.10
CA TYR A 67 2.21 2.52 -0.60
C TYR A 67 1.79 1.06 -0.84
N PRO A 68 1.69 0.62 -2.12
CA PRO A 68 1.24 -0.73 -2.48
C PRO A 68 2.26 -1.81 -2.11
N GLY A 69 1.78 -3.05 -2.06
CA GLY A 69 2.61 -4.24 -1.89
C GLY A 69 3.56 -4.47 -3.07
N ALA A 70 4.62 -5.24 -2.84
CA ALA A 70 5.59 -5.57 -3.88
C ALA A 70 4.92 -6.26 -5.07
N LYS A 71 5.21 -5.76 -6.29
CA LYS A 71 4.66 -6.27 -7.55
C LYS A 71 3.14 -6.15 -7.70
N VAL A 72 2.46 -5.43 -6.81
CA VAL A 72 1.03 -5.18 -6.92
C VAL A 72 0.83 -3.80 -7.55
N GLU A 73 0.03 -3.78 -8.60
CA GLU A 73 -0.40 -2.55 -9.25
C GLU A 73 -1.29 -1.74 -8.30
N TYR A 74 -0.97 -0.45 -8.09
CA TYR A 74 -1.62 0.37 -7.05
C TYR A 74 -3.13 0.53 -7.24
N THR A 75 -3.63 0.45 -8.46
CA THR A 75 -5.07 0.51 -8.78
C THR A 75 -5.86 -0.68 -8.25
N ALA A 76 -5.20 -1.78 -7.88
CA ALA A 76 -5.84 -2.92 -7.23
C ALA A 76 -6.45 -2.58 -5.86
N TYR A 77 -6.04 -1.49 -5.24
CA TYR A 77 -6.52 -1.08 -3.92
C TYR A 77 -7.68 -0.06 -3.98
N LEU A 78 -8.12 0.33 -5.18
CA LEU A 78 -9.19 1.30 -5.39
C LEU A 78 -10.46 1.01 -4.57
N PRO A 79 -11.00 -0.23 -4.50
CA PRO A 79 -12.25 -0.48 -3.78
C PRO A 79 -12.16 -0.08 -2.31
N MET A 80 -11.12 -0.54 -1.61
CA MET A 80 -10.90 -0.25 -0.20
C MET A 80 -10.70 1.25 0.07
N PHE A 81 -9.83 1.90 -0.74
CA PHE A 81 -9.51 3.31 -0.53
C PHE A 81 -10.63 4.25 -0.97
N THR A 82 -11.47 3.85 -1.92
CA THR A 82 -12.71 4.59 -2.24
C THR A 82 -13.68 4.58 -1.06
N GLN A 83 -13.80 3.46 -0.33
CA GLN A 83 -14.59 3.41 0.89
C GLN A 83 -14.03 4.38 1.95
N ILE A 84 -12.69 4.39 2.16
CA ILE A 84 -12.05 5.31 3.11
C ILE A 84 -12.29 6.76 2.69
N ALA A 85 -12.11 7.08 1.41
CA ALA A 85 -12.32 8.43 0.90
C ALA A 85 -13.77 8.90 1.06
N SER A 86 -14.76 8.03 0.84
CA SER A 86 -16.18 8.36 1.02
C SER A 86 -16.55 8.77 2.46
N GLU A 87 -15.70 8.41 3.42
CA GLU A 87 -15.85 8.75 4.84
C GLU A 87 -15.10 10.03 5.27
N GLY A 88 -14.57 10.78 4.30
CA GLY A 88 -13.97 12.11 4.53
C GLY A 88 -12.46 12.11 4.73
N VAL A 89 -11.76 11.07 4.29
CA VAL A 89 -10.28 10.99 4.31
C VAL A 89 -9.79 10.93 2.86
N ASP A 90 -9.22 12.00 2.36
CA ASP A 90 -8.67 12.01 1.01
C ASP A 90 -7.51 11.01 0.87
N CYS A 91 -7.49 10.22 -0.20
CA CYS A 91 -6.52 9.15 -0.35
C CYS A 91 -5.65 9.32 -1.60
N TYR A 92 -4.33 9.11 -1.42
CA TYR A 92 -3.36 9.04 -2.50
C TYR A 92 -2.85 7.62 -2.67
N LEU A 93 -3.20 6.96 -3.76
CA LEU A 93 -2.64 5.65 -4.14
C LEU A 93 -1.38 5.88 -4.97
N VAL A 94 -0.22 5.61 -4.40
CA VAL A 94 1.06 5.97 -5.01
C VAL A 94 1.50 4.93 -6.03
N ASP A 95 1.71 5.35 -7.27
CA ASP A 95 2.35 4.56 -8.33
C ASP A 95 3.84 4.40 -8.02
N MET A 96 4.26 3.20 -7.65
CA MET A 96 5.66 2.93 -7.33
C MET A 96 6.45 2.48 -8.56
N PRO A 97 7.71 2.96 -8.74
CA PRO A 97 8.54 2.54 -9.86
C PRO A 97 8.62 1.01 -9.95
N ILE A 98 8.24 0.47 -11.10
CA ILE A 98 8.15 -0.98 -11.33
C ILE A 98 7.47 -1.75 -10.18
N ASN A 99 6.43 -1.19 -9.57
CA ASN A 99 5.65 -1.76 -8.46
C ASN A 99 6.49 -2.18 -7.24
N PHE A 100 7.57 -1.44 -6.94
CA PHE A 100 8.38 -1.66 -5.74
C PHE A 100 8.56 -0.37 -4.94
N ALA A 101 7.99 -0.32 -3.75
CA ALA A 101 7.97 0.84 -2.87
C ALA A 101 9.39 1.29 -2.43
N PHE A 102 10.36 0.39 -2.35
CA PHE A 102 11.75 0.75 -2.01
C PHE A 102 12.45 1.63 -3.06
N LEU A 103 11.90 1.72 -4.27
CA LEU A 103 12.40 2.61 -5.33
C LEU A 103 11.76 4.01 -5.30
N GLY A 104 10.83 4.25 -4.39
CA GLY A 104 10.07 5.49 -4.30
C GLY A 104 9.65 5.85 -2.87
N VAL A 105 10.51 5.57 -1.88
CA VAL A 105 10.20 5.81 -0.46
C VAL A 105 9.78 7.25 -0.19
N ASP A 106 10.43 8.21 -0.84
CA ASP A 106 10.20 9.65 -0.62
C ASP A 106 9.12 10.25 -1.54
N LYS A 107 8.34 9.43 -2.25
CA LYS A 107 7.25 9.96 -3.11
C LYS A 107 6.16 10.71 -2.33
N ALA A 108 5.99 10.41 -1.05
CA ALA A 108 5.07 11.15 -0.18
C ALA A 108 5.47 12.62 -0.01
N ASP A 109 6.76 13.00 -0.14
CA ASP A 109 7.22 14.38 -0.02
C ASP A 109 6.52 15.32 -1.00
N SER A 110 6.35 14.91 -2.26
CA SER A 110 5.68 15.74 -3.25
C SER A 110 4.20 15.95 -2.90
N ILE A 111 3.52 14.93 -2.38
CA ILE A 111 2.12 15.04 -1.96
C ILE A 111 2.00 15.99 -0.78
N ILE A 112 2.82 15.82 0.25
CA ILE A 112 2.79 16.66 1.46
C ILE A 112 3.17 18.10 1.15
N ASN A 113 4.17 18.31 0.28
CA ASN A 113 4.64 19.67 -0.06
C ASN A 113 3.70 20.42 -1.04
N GLU A 114 2.94 19.70 -1.86
CA GLU A 114 2.06 20.28 -2.87
C GLU A 114 0.59 20.40 -2.42
N SER A 115 0.24 19.82 -1.26
CA SER A 115 -1.11 19.86 -0.67
C SER A 115 -1.09 20.61 0.68
N ASN A 116 -2.27 20.88 1.25
CA ASN A 116 -2.40 21.64 2.50
C ASN A 116 -3.46 21.02 3.39
N TYR A 117 -3.20 19.79 3.84
CA TYR A 117 -4.04 19.12 4.83
C TYR A 117 -3.56 19.44 6.25
N SER A 118 -4.49 19.42 7.21
CA SER A 118 -4.17 19.55 8.63
C SER A 118 -3.47 18.31 9.16
N HIS A 119 -3.82 17.13 8.61
CA HIS A 119 -3.33 15.84 9.05
C HIS A 119 -2.89 14.97 7.87
N TYR A 120 -1.72 14.34 8.02
CA TYR A 120 -1.19 13.36 7.07
C TYR A 120 -0.95 12.02 7.73
N PHE A 121 -1.47 10.97 7.12
CA PHE A 121 -1.23 9.60 7.55
C PHE A 121 -0.52 8.82 6.44
N MET A 122 0.45 7.99 6.84
CA MET A 122 1.05 7.01 5.95
C MET A 122 0.38 5.66 6.12
N CYS A 123 0.17 4.98 5.02
CA CYS A 123 -0.35 3.63 4.99
C CYS A 123 0.44 2.78 4.01
N GLY A 124 0.58 1.49 4.28
CA GLY A 124 1.18 0.61 3.29
C GLY A 124 0.88 -0.86 3.54
N HIS A 125 0.78 -1.60 2.43
CA HIS A 125 0.56 -3.04 2.43
C HIS A 125 1.87 -3.78 2.22
N SER A 126 2.15 -4.82 3.03
CA SER A 126 3.31 -5.71 2.85
C SER A 126 4.62 -4.90 2.76
N LEU A 127 5.40 -5.04 1.68
CA LEU A 127 6.61 -4.22 1.45
C LEU A 127 6.32 -2.72 1.44
N GLY A 128 5.15 -2.30 0.95
CA GLY A 128 4.72 -0.90 0.99
C GLY A 128 4.63 -0.37 2.41
N GLY A 129 4.15 -1.19 3.36
CA GLY A 129 4.10 -0.81 4.77
C GLY A 129 5.47 -0.71 5.43
N VAL A 130 6.43 -1.59 5.06
CA VAL A 130 7.83 -1.47 5.49
C VAL A 130 8.40 -0.13 5.02
N MET A 131 8.16 0.25 3.76
CA MET A 131 8.65 1.51 3.18
C MET A 131 7.91 2.74 3.69
N ALA A 132 6.62 2.63 4.02
CA ALA A 132 5.88 3.68 4.73
C ALA A 132 6.45 3.94 6.12
N GLY A 133 6.82 2.86 6.85
CA GLY A 133 7.54 2.95 8.13
C GLY A 133 8.93 3.58 7.99
N GLU A 134 9.65 3.25 6.92
CA GLU A 134 10.95 3.87 6.59
C GLU A 134 10.78 5.38 6.35
N TYR A 135 9.77 5.78 5.57
CA TYR A 135 9.45 7.19 5.35
C TYR A 135 9.13 7.92 6.67
N VAL A 136 8.25 7.36 7.50
CA VAL A 136 7.85 7.96 8.79
C VAL A 136 9.04 8.08 9.76
N ASN A 137 10.01 7.16 9.71
CA ASN A 137 11.19 7.22 10.58
C ASN A 137 12.02 8.51 10.38
N HIS A 138 12.03 9.08 9.17
CA HIS A 138 12.81 10.29 8.86
C HIS A 138 11.94 11.53 8.54
N SER A 139 10.62 11.39 8.42
CA SER A 139 9.68 12.49 8.20
C SER A 139 9.10 12.99 9.53
N SER A 140 8.91 14.31 9.64
CA SER A 140 8.25 14.93 10.81
C SER A 140 6.80 15.37 10.52
N ASN A 141 6.32 15.22 9.29
CA ASN A 141 5.04 15.75 8.83
C ASN A 141 3.98 14.66 8.67
N VAL A 142 3.99 13.64 9.54
CA VAL A 142 3.06 12.52 9.53
C VAL A 142 2.52 12.31 10.94
N ASP A 143 1.20 12.27 11.08
CA ASP A 143 0.50 12.15 12.36
C ASP A 143 0.30 10.69 12.80
N GLY A 144 0.32 9.74 11.87
CA GLY A 144 0.16 8.33 12.18
C GLY A 144 0.53 7.40 11.03
N LEU A 145 0.72 6.12 11.35
CA LEU A 145 1.13 5.08 10.42
C LEU A 145 0.18 3.88 10.47
N ILE A 146 -0.27 3.42 9.32
CA ILE A 146 -1.08 2.23 9.16
C ILE A 146 -0.28 1.15 8.42
N LEU A 147 -0.09 0.01 9.07
CA LEU A 147 0.60 -1.16 8.54
C LEU A 147 -0.42 -2.25 8.21
N ILE A 148 -0.62 -2.52 6.93
CA ILE A 148 -1.47 -3.60 6.45
C ILE A 148 -0.57 -4.80 6.13
N CYS A 149 -0.71 -5.91 6.88
CA CYS A 149 0.11 -7.13 6.71
C CYS A 149 1.62 -6.82 6.64
N SER A 150 2.10 -5.94 7.52
CA SER A 150 3.46 -5.40 7.45
C SER A 150 4.10 -5.22 8.81
N TYR A 151 5.36 -4.83 8.83
CA TYR A 151 6.17 -4.62 10.04
C TYR A 151 7.18 -3.48 9.83
N LEU A 152 7.79 -3.02 10.92
CA LEU A 152 8.82 -1.98 10.90
C LEU A 152 10.23 -2.58 10.84
N GLU A 153 11.14 -1.89 10.17
CA GLU A 153 12.59 -2.13 10.22
C GLU A 153 13.34 -1.04 11.00
N LYS A 154 12.67 0.10 11.27
CA LYS A 154 13.20 1.21 12.05
C LYS A 154 12.17 1.74 13.06
N PRO A 155 12.61 2.36 14.17
CA PRO A 155 11.69 2.95 15.15
C PRO A 155 10.87 4.09 14.55
N VAL A 156 9.61 4.20 14.98
CA VAL A 156 8.73 5.33 14.67
C VAL A 156 8.15 5.93 15.93
N ASN A 157 7.98 7.26 15.95
CA ASN A 157 7.43 8.00 17.09
C ASN A 157 6.08 8.63 16.74
N VAL A 158 5.26 7.94 15.97
CA VAL A 158 3.86 8.27 15.73
C VAL A 158 3.00 7.11 16.18
N PRO A 159 1.70 7.32 16.45
CA PRO A 159 0.76 6.23 16.65
C PRO A 159 0.71 5.29 15.46
N VAL A 160 0.62 3.99 15.72
CA VAL A 160 0.60 2.94 14.70
C VAL A 160 -0.63 2.08 14.84
N LEU A 161 -1.37 1.93 13.74
CA LEU A 161 -2.36 0.87 13.55
C LEU A 161 -1.74 -0.25 12.73
N SER A 162 -1.81 -1.48 13.22
CA SER A 162 -1.46 -2.68 12.47
C SER A 162 -2.72 -3.50 12.19
N VAL A 163 -2.96 -3.81 10.91
CA VAL A 163 -4.10 -4.61 10.46
C VAL A 163 -3.58 -5.79 9.64
N TYR A 164 -4.04 -7.02 9.95
CA TYR A 164 -3.69 -8.20 9.16
C TYR A 164 -4.76 -9.30 9.28
N GLY A 165 -4.76 -10.24 8.32
CA GLY A 165 -5.66 -11.38 8.33
C GLY A 165 -5.16 -12.53 9.19
N SER A 166 -6.05 -13.27 9.86
CA SER A 166 -5.65 -14.43 10.68
C SER A 166 -5.07 -15.59 9.87
N GLU A 167 -5.40 -15.66 8.56
CA GLU A 167 -4.93 -16.67 7.62
C GLU A 167 -3.72 -16.20 6.78
N ASP A 168 -3.16 -15.02 7.08
CA ASP A 168 -1.98 -14.49 6.40
C ASP A 168 -0.74 -15.35 6.68
N THR A 169 -0.24 -16.03 5.66
CA THR A 169 0.98 -16.85 5.73
C THR A 169 2.18 -16.22 5.03
N VAL A 170 2.02 -15.01 4.51
CA VAL A 170 3.09 -14.23 3.88
C VAL A 170 3.76 -13.29 4.88
N LEU A 171 2.99 -12.71 5.81
CA LEU A 171 3.51 -11.85 6.87
C LEU A 171 4.51 -12.60 7.75
N ASN A 172 5.74 -12.11 7.81
CA ASN A 172 6.76 -12.70 8.68
C ASN A 172 6.48 -12.35 10.15
N MET A 173 5.79 -13.24 10.87
CA MET A 173 5.40 -13.02 12.26
C MET A 173 6.58 -12.84 13.22
N ASN A 174 7.77 -13.37 12.89
CA ASN A 174 8.97 -13.14 13.71
C ASN A 174 9.43 -11.67 13.59
N ASN A 175 9.47 -11.15 12.37
CA ASN A 175 9.81 -9.74 12.15
C ASN A 175 8.71 -8.82 12.69
N TYR A 176 7.44 -9.18 12.47
CA TYR A 176 6.29 -8.48 13.00
C TYR A 176 6.36 -8.32 14.54
N ASN A 177 6.56 -9.41 15.26
CA ASN A 177 6.65 -9.37 16.73
C ASN A 177 7.88 -8.56 17.22
N LYS A 178 9.01 -8.65 16.52
CA LYS A 178 10.19 -7.82 16.83
C LYS A 178 9.91 -6.34 16.62
N SER A 179 9.19 -5.99 15.58
CA SER A 179 8.91 -4.59 15.21
C SER A 179 8.00 -3.86 16.22
N LYS A 180 7.21 -4.58 17.01
CA LYS A 180 6.39 -3.97 18.07
C LYS A 180 7.20 -3.14 19.07
N SER A 181 8.45 -3.53 19.35
CA SER A 181 9.36 -2.77 20.20
C SER A 181 9.94 -1.51 19.55
N MET A 182 9.72 -1.32 18.26
CA MET A 182 10.16 -0.14 17.50
C MET A 182 9.09 0.96 17.48
N ILE A 183 7.90 0.67 18.01
CA ILE A 183 6.79 1.65 18.10
C ILE A 183 6.92 2.35 19.45
N VAL A 184 7.31 3.63 19.40
CA VAL A 184 7.58 4.44 20.60
C VAL A 184 6.30 5.07 21.15
N ASN A 185 5.29 5.24 20.31
CA ASN A 185 4.00 5.85 20.65
C ASN A 185 2.90 4.77 20.77
N ASN A 186 1.64 5.16 20.68
CA ASN A 186 0.49 4.25 20.78
C ASN A 186 0.49 3.19 19.68
N PHE A 187 0.19 1.95 20.05
CA PHE A 187 0.05 0.82 19.14
C PHE A 187 -1.35 0.22 19.27
N THR A 188 -2.02 0.12 18.14
CA THR A 188 -3.31 -0.59 18.00
C THR A 188 -3.14 -1.74 17.03
N GLU A 189 -3.65 -2.91 17.38
CA GLU A 189 -3.61 -4.11 16.55
C GLU A 189 -5.04 -4.58 16.25
N TYR A 190 -5.32 -4.82 14.97
CA TYR A 190 -6.59 -5.39 14.54
C TYR A 190 -6.36 -6.60 13.64
N ILE A 191 -6.94 -7.74 14.03
CA ILE A 191 -6.82 -9.01 13.30
C ILE A 191 -8.16 -9.31 12.65
N VAL A 192 -8.17 -9.35 11.31
CA VAL A 192 -9.36 -9.73 10.54
C VAL A 192 -9.48 -11.25 10.54
N ALA A 193 -10.46 -11.76 11.27
CA ALA A 193 -10.69 -13.20 11.37
C ALA A 193 -11.07 -13.80 10.00
N GLY A 194 -10.34 -14.83 9.58
CA GLY A 194 -10.52 -15.48 8.28
C GLY A 194 -9.92 -14.75 7.08
N GLY A 195 -9.37 -13.56 7.27
CA GLY A 195 -8.70 -12.80 6.21
C GLY A 195 -7.28 -13.31 5.92
N ASN A 196 -6.76 -13.05 4.71
CA ASN A 196 -5.43 -13.44 4.28
C ASN A 196 -4.58 -12.23 3.83
N HIS A 197 -3.39 -12.48 3.24
CA HIS A 197 -2.49 -11.43 2.77
C HIS A 197 -2.98 -10.73 1.50
N ALA A 198 -3.52 -11.50 0.56
CA ALA A 198 -3.86 -10.99 -0.77
C ALA A 198 -5.11 -10.12 -0.81
N HIS A 199 -6.12 -10.43 0.00
CA HIS A 199 -7.44 -9.82 -0.07
C HIS A 199 -7.52 -8.34 0.40
N TRP A 200 -6.36 -7.71 0.69
CA TRP A 200 -6.30 -6.25 0.93
C TRP A 200 -6.36 -5.43 -0.36
N GLY A 201 -6.17 -6.08 -1.51
CA GLY A 201 -6.39 -5.51 -2.83
C GLY A 201 -7.12 -6.49 -3.74
N ASP A 202 -7.73 -5.97 -4.80
CA ASP A 202 -8.42 -6.77 -5.83
C ASP A 202 -7.47 -7.13 -6.98
N TYR A 203 -6.56 -8.08 -6.73
CA TYR A 203 -5.59 -8.60 -7.71
C TYR A 203 -5.53 -10.13 -7.80
N GLY A 204 -6.48 -10.80 -7.12
CA GLY A 204 -6.56 -12.25 -7.09
C GLY A 204 -5.66 -12.88 -6.03
N GLU A 205 -5.42 -14.18 -6.17
CA GLU A 205 -4.64 -14.97 -5.22
C GLU A 205 -3.14 -14.66 -5.31
N GLN A 206 -2.46 -14.71 -4.17
CA GLN A 206 -1.02 -14.51 -4.08
C GLN A 206 -0.30 -15.83 -3.77
N SER A 207 0.82 -16.04 -4.46
CA SER A 207 1.68 -17.20 -4.20
C SER A 207 2.16 -17.23 -2.74
N LYS A 208 2.09 -18.39 -2.11
CA LYS A 208 2.47 -18.66 -0.71
C LYS A 208 1.52 -18.09 0.33
N ASP A 209 0.42 -17.49 -0.07
CA ASP A 209 -0.63 -17.10 0.86
C ASP A 209 -1.62 -18.25 1.09
N SER A 210 -2.26 -18.28 2.24
CA SER A 210 -3.35 -19.23 2.51
C SER A 210 -4.66 -18.74 1.89
N PRO A 211 -5.59 -19.66 1.56
CA PRO A 211 -6.94 -19.26 1.20
C PRO A 211 -7.61 -18.46 2.33
N SER A 212 -8.31 -17.40 1.95
CA SER A 212 -9.15 -16.65 2.88
C SER A 212 -10.46 -17.40 3.17
N HIS A 213 -11.00 -17.24 4.36
CA HIS A 213 -12.31 -17.77 4.77
C HIS A 213 -13.43 -16.72 4.61
N ILE A 214 -13.09 -15.51 4.23
CA ILE A 214 -14.02 -14.40 3.95
C ILE A 214 -13.74 -13.82 2.55
N THR A 215 -14.68 -13.07 2.02
CA THR A 215 -14.50 -12.40 0.74
C THR A 215 -13.48 -11.27 0.82
N ALA A 216 -12.88 -10.87 -0.30
CA ALA A 216 -12.01 -9.70 -0.36
C ALA A 216 -12.78 -8.43 0.06
N GLU A 217 -14.03 -8.29 -0.37
CA GLU A 217 -14.91 -7.18 -0.01
C GLU A 217 -15.11 -7.08 1.52
N ASP A 218 -15.42 -8.21 2.18
CA ASP A 218 -15.61 -8.24 3.64
C ASP A 218 -14.32 -7.90 4.40
N GLN A 219 -13.17 -8.39 3.91
CA GLN A 219 -11.86 -8.08 4.51
C GLN A 219 -11.51 -6.61 4.34
N GLN A 220 -11.63 -6.07 3.15
CA GLN A 220 -11.36 -4.67 2.83
C GLN A 220 -12.26 -3.74 3.62
N LYS A 221 -13.56 -4.09 3.73
CA LYS A 221 -14.51 -3.32 4.53
C LYS A 221 -14.10 -3.25 5.99
N GLN A 222 -13.77 -4.39 6.62
CA GLN A 222 -13.35 -4.42 8.01
C GLN A 222 -12.07 -3.60 8.23
N GLY A 223 -11.11 -3.70 7.30
CA GLY A 223 -9.87 -2.93 7.34
C GLY A 223 -10.12 -1.43 7.16
N ALA A 224 -10.95 -1.05 6.20
CA ALA A 224 -11.32 0.34 5.97
C ALA A 224 -12.00 0.96 7.20
N ASP A 225 -12.98 0.25 7.77
CA ASP A 225 -13.70 0.71 8.98
C ASP A 225 -12.72 0.95 10.15
N GLU A 226 -11.70 0.10 10.32
CA GLU A 226 -10.71 0.24 11.40
C GLU A 226 -9.71 1.37 11.12
N ILE A 227 -9.28 1.54 9.86
CA ILE A 227 -8.43 2.66 9.44
C ILE A 227 -9.14 3.98 9.67
N ILE A 228 -10.40 4.10 9.25
CA ILE A 228 -11.23 5.29 9.48
C ILE A 228 -11.35 5.58 10.97
N ARG A 229 -11.63 4.57 11.79
CA ARG A 229 -11.72 4.71 13.25
C ARG A 229 -10.41 5.19 13.86
N PHE A 230 -9.28 4.69 13.39
CA PHE A 230 -7.96 5.11 13.84
C PHE A 230 -7.68 6.56 13.47
N ILE A 231 -7.93 6.96 12.24
CA ILE A 231 -7.70 8.32 11.74
C ILE A 231 -8.61 9.33 12.47
N LYS A 232 -9.89 9.02 12.64
CA LYS A 232 -10.87 9.91 13.30
C LYS A 232 -10.64 10.12 14.81
N GLN A 233 -9.57 9.57 15.40
CA GLN A 233 -9.15 9.91 16.77
C GLN A 233 -8.41 11.25 16.84
N TRP A 234 -7.94 11.74 15.69
CA TRP A 234 -7.32 13.07 15.56
C TRP A 234 -8.34 14.03 14.99
N PRO A 235 -8.82 14.99 15.83
CA PRO A 235 -9.80 16.00 15.45
C PRO A 235 -9.22 17.11 14.60
#